data_193df52d1507174160590867c1a2c082
#
_entry.id   193df52d1507174160590867c1a2c082
#
_cell.length_a   1.000
_cell.length_b   1.000
_cell.length_c   1.000
_cell.angle_alpha   90.00
_cell.angle_beta   90.00
_cell.angle_gamma   90.00
#
_symmetry.space_group_name_H-M   'P 1'
#
loop_
_entity.id
_entity.type
_entity.pdbx_description
1 polymer ?
#
loop_
_entity_poly.entity_id
_entity_poly.type
_entity_poly.pdbx_seq_one_letter_code
_entity_poly.pdbx_strand_id
1 'polypeptide(L)'
;AKSGRIINISSVWGNAGASCEAAYSATKGAVNSLTKALAKELAPSGICVNAIACGAIDTDMNSFLSDEDKLSLFEEIPAGRMGRPDEAGKLAVMLVDAPSYLTGQIITLDGAWI
;
A
#
# COMPACT_ATOMS: atom_id res chain seq x y z
N ALA A 1 20.14 -15.25 5.22
CA ALA A 1 20.65 -13.89 5.40
C ALA A 1 20.34 -13.40 6.80
N LYS A 2 21.22 -12.58 7.35
CA LYS A 2 21.05 -12.00 8.69
C LYS A 2 20.41 -10.62 8.65
N SER A 3 20.07 -10.15 7.47
CA SER A 3 19.35 -8.90 7.28
C SER A 3 18.60 -8.95 5.96
N GLY A 4 17.55 -8.19 5.86
CA GLY A 4 16.76 -8.12 4.64
C GLY A 4 15.55 -7.22 4.80
N ARG A 5 14.91 -6.98 3.67
CA ARG A 5 13.69 -6.17 3.61
C ARG A 5 12.67 -6.90 2.76
N ILE A 6 11.47 -7.04 3.30
CA ILE A 6 10.30 -7.54 2.57
C ILE A 6 9.30 -6.39 2.52
N ILE A 7 8.86 -6.04 1.33
CA ILE A 7 7.88 -4.97 1.13
C ILE A 7 6.71 -5.57 0.37
N ASN A 8 5.57 -5.65 1.02
CA ASN A 8 4.34 -6.17 0.43
C ASN A 8 3.53 -5.01 -0.15
N ILE A 9 2.92 -5.24 -1.29
CA ILE A 9 2.03 -4.25 -1.91
C ILE A 9 0.59 -4.60 -1.54
N SER A 10 -0.04 -3.68 -0.84
CA SER A 10 -1.41 -3.81 -0.37
C SER A 10 -2.28 -2.69 -0.96
N SER A 11 -3.42 -2.47 -0.37
CA SER A 11 -4.39 -1.46 -0.80
C SER A 11 -5.04 -0.82 0.41
N VAL A 12 -5.47 0.42 0.26
CA VAL A 12 -6.30 1.10 1.26
C VAL A 12 -7.57 0.31 1.60
N TRP A 13 -8.06 -0.50 0.66
CA TRP A 13 -9.24 -1.34 0.89
C TRP A 13 -8.98 -2.48 1.88
N GLY A 14 -7.73 -2.87 2.06
CA GLY A 14 -7.34 -3.81 3.11
C GLY A 14 -7.47 -3.22 4.51
N ASN A 15 -7.36 -1.90 4.64
CA ASN A 15 -7.52 -1.19 5.90
C ASN A 15 -8.98 -0.78 6.15
N ALA A 16 -9.65 -0.25 5.11
CA ALA A 16 -10.96 0.38 5.26
C ALA A 16 -12.12 -0.50 4.78
N GLY A 17 -11.85 -1.45 3.89
CA GLY A 17 -12.90 -2.20 3.20
C GLY A 17 -13.60 -1.34 2.15
N ALA A 18 -14.05 -1.95 1.07
CA ALA A 18 -14.77 -1.27 0.01
C ALA A 18 -16.06 -2.00 -0.31
N SER A 19 -17.13 -1.24 -0.47
CA SER A 19 -18.40 -1.78 -0.96
C SER A 19 -18.18 -2.39 -2.34
N CYS A 20 -18.81 -3.54 -2.59
CA CYS A 20 -18.68 -4.30 -3.83
C CYS A 20 -17.30 -4.89 -4.11
N GLU A 21 -16.36 -4.77 -3.17
CA GLU A 21 -14.98 -5.27 -3.28
C GLU A 21 -14.60 -6.11 -2.06
N ALA A 22 -15.55 -6.89 -1.54
CA ALA A 22 -15.34 -7.64 -0.30
C ALA A 22 -14.20 -8.65 -0.41
N ALA A 23 -14.14 -9.42 -1.50
CA ALA A 23 -13.08 -10.42 -1.70
C ALA A 23 -11.70 -9.76 -1.84
N TYR A 24 -11.61 -8.69 -2.62
CA TYR A 24 -10.36 -7.94 -2.78
C TYR A 24 -9.92 -7.32 -1.45
N SER A 25 -10.85 -6.69 -0.73
CA SER A 25 -10.60 -6.09 0.59
C SER A 25 -10.11 -7.14 1.58
N ALA A 26 -10.74 -8.31 1.60
CA ALA A 26 -10.34 -9.41 2.47
C ALA A 26 -8.92 -9.90 2.13
N THR A 27 -8.60 -10.03 0.84
CA THR A 27 -7.27 -10.46 0.38
C THR A 27 -6.21 -9.45 0.82
N LYS A 28 -6.46 -8.16 0.64
CA LYS A 28 -5.50 -7.11 1.04
C LYS A 28 -5.42 -6.94 2.55
N GLY A 29 -6.52 -7.16 3.27
CA GLY A 29 -6.51 -7.23 4.72
C GLY A 29 -5.66 -8.40 5.22
N ALA A 30 -5.71 -9.53 4.53
CA ALA A 30 -4.85 -10.68 4.83
C ALA A 30 -3.38 -10.33 4.61
N VAL A 31 -3.03 -9.61 3.53
CA VAL A 31 -1.66 -9.14 3.29
C VAL A 31 -1.19 -8.25 4.43
N ASN A 32 -2.03 -7.35 4.92
CA ASN A 32 -1.70 -6.46 6.03
C ASN A 32 -1.45 -7.26 7.33
N SER A 33 -2.33 -8.21 7.64
CA SER A 33 -2.16 -9.07 8.83
C SER A 33 -0.93 -9.95 8.73
N LEU A 34 -0.67 -10.52 7.54
CA LEU A 34 0.53 -11.31 7.28
C LEU A 34 1.79 -10.48 7.48
N THR A 35 1.80 -9.25 6.99
CA THR A 35 2.93 -8.31 7.15
C THR A 35 3.27 -8.14 8.62
N LYS A 36 2.27 -7.91 9.45
CA LYS A 36 2.47 -7.71 10.89
C LYS A 36 2.97 -8.99 11.58
N ALA A 37 2.39 -10.13 11.23
CA ALA A 37 2.79 -11.41 11.80
C ALA A 37 4.23 -11.79 11.42
N LEU A 38 4.57 -11.67 10.13
CA LEU A 38 5.92 -11.95 9.64
C LEU A 38 6.96 -11.00 10.26
N ALA A 39 6.61 -9.72 10.43
CA ALA A 39 7.51 -8.78 11.07
C ALA A 39 7.91 -9.23 12.47
N LYS A 40 6.95 -9.73 13.24
CA LYS A 40 7.22 -10.26 14.59
C LYS A 40 8.07 -11.52 14.56
N GLU A 41 7.82 -12.40 13.60
CA GLU A 41 8.58 -13.66 13.48
C GLU A 41 10.01 -13.41 13.00
N LEU A 42 10.22 -12.46 12.09
CA LEU A 42 11.49 -12.25 11.41
C LEU A 42 12.36 -11.15 12.00
N ALA A 43 11.80 -10.32 12.88
CA ALA A 43 12.58 -9.27 13.54
C ALA A 43 13.83 -9.80 14.27
N PRO A 44 13.75 -10.92 15.01
CA PRO A 44 14.94 -11.50 15.65
C PRO A 44 16.04 -11.89 14.66
N SER A 45 15.69 -12.13 13.39
CA SER A 45 16.64 -12.46 12.33
C SER A 45 17.14 -11.21 11.57
N GLY A 46 16.76 -10.02 12.00
CA GLY A 46 17.17 -8.78 11.35
C GLY A 46 16.45 -8.49 10.04
N ILE A 47 15.31 -9.14 9.80
CA ILE A 47 14.52 -8.94 8.58
C ILE A 47 13.32 -8.05 8.91
N CYS A 48 13.19 -6.94 8.18
CA CYS A 48 12.06 -6.02 8.32
C CYS A 48 10.98 -6.34 7.28
N VAL A 49 9.73 -6.33 7.71
CA VAL A 49 8.58 -6.62 6.86
C VAL A 49 7.59 -5.47 6.99
N ASN A 50 7.36 -4.76 5.92
CA ASN A 50 6.42 -3.64 5.87
C ASN A 50 5.53 -3.78 4.62
N ALA A 51 4.43 -3.06 4.59
CA ALA A 51 3.55 -3.03 3.43
C ALA A 51 3.28 -1.60 3.01
N ILE A 52 3.05 -1.40 1.72
CA ILE A 52 2.55 -0.14 1.17
C ILE A 52 1.09 -0.36 0.80
N ALA A 53 0.20 0.36 1.46
CA ALA A 53 -1.22 0.33 1.15
C ALA A 53 -1.50 1.46 0.15
N CYS A 54 -1.64 1.09 -1.12
CA CYS A 54 -1.85 2.05 -2.19
C CYS A 54 -3.32 2.45 -2.30
N GLY A 55 -3.55 3.75 -2.51
CA GLY A 55 -4.84 4.27 -2.93
C GLY A 55 -5.02 4.13 -4.45
N ALA A 56 -5.62 5.14 -5.07
CA ALA A 56 -5.78 5.17 -6.52
C ALA A 56 -4.46 5.55 -7.18
N ILE A 57 -3.87 4.59 -7.90
CA ILE A 57 -2.62 4.78 -8.64
C ILE A 57 -2.93 4.74 -10.14
N ASP A 58 -2.38 5.69 -10.88
CA ASP A 58 -2.59 5.81 -12.33
C ASP A 58 -1.82 4.71 -13.07
N THR A 59 -2.48 3.56 -13.22
CA THR A 59 -1.96 2.39 -13.92
C THR A 59 -2.93 1.94 -14.99
N ASP A 60 -2.51 0.99 -15.82
CA ASP A 60 -3.37 0.40 -16.85
C ASP A 60 -4.64 -0.23 -16.27
N MET A 61 -4.63 -0.66 -15.01
CA MET A 61 -5.82 -1.18 -14.33
C MET A 61 -6.95 -0.14 -14.24
N ASN A 62 -6.61 1.15 -14.28
CA ASN A 62 -7.57 2.25 -14.21
C ASN A 62 -7.85 2.87 -15.59
N SER A 63 -7.34 2.29 -16.67
CA SER A 63 -7.51 2.82 -18.02
C SER A 63 -8.96 2.77 -18.51
N PHE A 64 -9.80 1.92 -17.88
CA PHE A 64 -11.22 1.81 -18.21
C PHE A 64 -12.06 3.00 -17.70
N LEU A 65 -11.51 3.82 -16.83
CA LEU A 65 -12.22 4.98 -16.29
C LEU A 65 -12.39 6.05 -17.36
N SER A 66 -13.62 6.58 -17.50
CA SER A 66 -13.88 7.75 -18.35
C SER A 66 -13.24 8.99 -17.74
N ASP A 67 -13.14 10.05 -18.55
CA ASP A 67 -12.64 11.34 -18.04
C ASP A 67 -13.54 11.88 -16.92
N GLU A 68 -14.86 11.68 -17.05
CA GLU A 68 -15.82 12.09 -16.03
C GLU A 68 -15.60 11.31 -14.72
N ASP A 69 -15.39 9.99 -14.81
CA ASP A 69 -15.11 9.15 -13.65
C ASP A 69 -13.81 9.56 -12.96
N LYS A 70 -12.79 9.89 -13.75
CA LYS A 70 -11.51 10.38 -13.21
C LYS A 70 -11.67 11.69 -12.47
N LEU A 71 -12.45 12.64 -13.03
CA LEU A 71 -12.71 13.92 -12.38
C LEU A 71 -13.44 13.73 -11.05
N SER A 72 -14.44 12.85 -11.02
CA SER A 72 -15.15 12.52 -9.78
C SER A 72 -14.22 11.94 -8.73
N LEU A 73 -13.33 11.04 -9.14
CA LEU A 73 -12.34 10.44 -8.25
C LEU A 73 -11.37 11.49 -7.70
N PHE A 74 -10.91 12.42 -8.56
CA PHE A 74 -10.00 13.49 -8.13
C PHE A 74 -10.64 14.42 -7.11
N GLU A 75 -11.95 14.62 -7.19
CA GLU A 75 -12.67 15.43 -6.20
C GLU A 75 -12.74 14.73 -4.83
N GLU A 76 -12.79 13.40 -4.82
CA GLU A 76 -12.82 12.62 -3.58
C GLU A 76 -11.45 12.55 -2.89
N ILE A 77 -10.37 12.64 -3.65
CA ILE A 77 -9.02 12.54 -3.11
C ILE A 77 -8.52 13.93 -2.72
N PRO A 78 -8.23 14.19 -1.45
CA PRO A 78 -7.78 15.52 -1.02
C PRO A 78 -6.57 16.05 -1.80
N ALA A 79 -5.63 15.18 -2.21
CA ALA A 79 -4.50 15.60 -3.04
C ALA A 79 -4.92 15.99 -4.48
N GLY A 80 -6.17 15.70 -4.88
CA GLY A 80 -6.74 16.14 -6.15
C GLY A 80 -6.29 15.36 -7.37
N ARG A 81 -5.64 14.20 -7.18
CA ARG A 81 -5.12 13.38 -8.27
C ARG A 81 -4.90 11.94 -7.82
N MET A 82 -4.74 11.05 -8.78
CA MET A 82 -4.20 9.72 -8.50
C MET A 82 -2.69 9.81 -8.24
N GLY A 83 -2.17 8.84 -7.51
CA GLY A 83 -0.73 8.68 -7.37
C GLY A 83 -0.11 8.17 -8.67
N ARG A 84 1.19 8.37 -8.84
CA ARG A 84 1.93 7.81 -9.97
C ARG A 84 2.63 6.51 -9.54
N PRO A 85 2.80 5.54 -10.46
CA PRO A 85 3.56 4.32 -10.16
C PRO A 85 4.95 4.59 -9.61
N ASP A 86 5.64 5.63 -10.10
CA ASP A 86 6.98 5.99 -9.62
C ASP A 86 6.97 6.47 -8.16
N GLU A 87 5.86 7.02 -7.68
CA GLU A 87 5.74 7.41 -6.27
C GLU A 87 5.71 6.18 -5.36
N ALA A 88 4.99 5.14 -5.76
CA ALA A 88 5.01 3.86 -5.03
C ALA A 88 6.42 3.24 -5.06
N GLY A 89 7.09 3.30 -6.20
CA GLY A 89 8.46 2.82 -6.34
C GLY A 89 9.43 3.57 -5.46
N LYS A 90 9.33 4.89 -5.38
CA LYS A 90 10.15 5.72 -4.49
C LYS A 90 9.94 5.33 -3.03
N LEU A 91 8.71 5.14 -2.62
CA LEU A 91 8.42 4.73 -1.24
C LEU A 91 9.03 3.36 -0.94
N ALA A 92 8.94 2.42 -1.89
CA ALA A 92 9.57 1.11 -1.73
C ALA A 92 11.09 1.23 -1.50
N VAL A 93 11.76 2.06 -2.29
CA VAL A 93 13.20 2.31 -2.11
C VAL A 93 13.49 2.94 -0.75
N MET A 94 12.68 3.90 -0.32
CA MET A 94 12.83 4.52 1.00
C MET A 94 12.70 3.48 2.12
N LEU A 95 11.79 2.54 1.98
CA LEU A 95 11.61 1.47 2.98
C LEU A 95 12.78 0.49 3.00
N VAL A 96 13.41 0.24 1.85
CA VAL A 96 14.64 -0.59 1.81
C VAL A 96 15.75 0.07 2.63
N ASP A 97 15.87 1.40 2.55
CA ASP A 97 16.91 2.17 3.23
C ASP A 97 16.49 2.66 4.62
N ALA A 98 15.28 2.38 5.04
CA ALA A 98 14.76 2.85 6.33
C ALA A 98 15.51 2.20 7.50
N PRO A 99 15.49 2.84 8.69
CA PRO A 99 16.09 2.24 9.88
C PRO A 99 15.49 0.85 10.17
N SER A 100 16.32 -0.06 10.62
CA SER A 100 15.91 -1.44 10.88
C SER A 100 14.90 -1.59 12.02
N TYR A 101 14.66 -0.54 12.78
CA TYR A 101 13.62 -0.52 13.80
C TYR A 101 12.22 -0.31 13.20
N LEU A 102 12.14 0.07 11.91
CA LEU A 102 10.88 0.21 11.19
C LEU A 102 10.49 -1.14 10.59
N THR A 103 9.56 -1.83 11.25
CA THR A 103 9.05 -3.11 10.77
C THR A 103 7.61 -3.30 11.25
N GLY A 104 6.84 -4.10 10.54
CA GLY A 104 5.44 -4.39 10.88
C GLY A 104 4.47 -3.26 10.56
N GLN A 105 4.85 -2.32 9.70
CA GLN A 105 4.03 -1.14 9.41
C GLN A 105 3.30 -1.29 8.08
N ILE A 106 2.08 -0.75 8.06
CA ILE A 106 1.29 -0.61 6.85
C ILE A 106 1.28 0.88 6.52
N ILE A 107 2.03 1.26 5.51
CA ILE A 107 2.21 2.67 5.16
C ILE A 107 1.29 3.02 4.01
N THR A 108 0.39 3.96 4.26
CA THR A 108 -0.64 4.35 3.30
C THR A 108 -0.10 5.41 2.34
N LEU A 109 -0.31 5.18 1.04
CA LEU A 109 0.07 6.09 -0.03
C LEU A 109 -1.17 6.37 -0.86
N ASP A 110 -1.93 7.40 -0.50
CA ASP A 110 -3.28 7.60 -1.05
C ASP A 110 -3.73 9.05 -1.23
N GLY A 111 -2.85 10.01 -1.04
CA GLY A 111 -3.22 11.42 -1.14
C GLY A 111 -4.23 11.87 -0.08
N ALA A 112 -4.25 11.21 1.06
CA ALA A 112 -5.16 11.44 2.19
C ALA A 112 -6.62 11.02 1.90
N TRP A 113 -6.82 10.10 0.96
CA TRP A 113 -8.16 9.66 0.54
C TRP A 113 -8.92 8.88 1.60
N ILE A 114 -8.25 7.98 2.31
CA ILE A 114 -8.89 7.12 3.33
C ILE A 114 -8.45 7.52 4.75
#